data_fa2f4569d1844657f0d75d8872bdd636
#
_entry.id   fa2f4569d1844657f0d75d8872bdd636
#
_cell.length_a   1.000
_cell.length_b   1.000
_cell.length_c   1.000
_cell.angle_alpha   90.00
_cell.angle_beta   90.00
_cell.angle_gamma   90.00
#
_symmetry.space_group_name_H-M   'P 1'
#
loop_
_entity.id
_entity.type
_entity.pdbx_description
1 polymer ?
#
loop_
_entity_poly.entity_id
_entity_poly.type
_entity_poly.pdbx_seq_one_letter_code
_entity_poly.pdbx_strand_id
1 'polypeptide(L)'
;MHSDTTKASPMFSSIPAFSGFSVDDLDDAERFYGETLGLETSRDAMGFLRVTLGSGAVVMAYGKQSHTPASFTILNFPVDDVDAAVDRRNSRGVETKIYPDDKITTDAKGIMRGRGPDIAWFTDPAGNVLAVFSAE
;
A
#
# COMPACT_ATOMS: atom_id res chain seq x y z
N MET A 1 -5.35 40.63 2.66
CA MET A 1 -5.38 40.02 2.89
C MET A 1 -5.38 39.53 3.14
N HIS A 2 -5.33 39.39 3.47
CA HIS A 2 -5.42 38.76 3.94
C HIS A 2 -5.60 38.10 4.41
N SER A 3 -5.79 38.06 4.43
CA SER A 3 -6.05 37.31 4.90
C SER A 3 -5.88 36.83 5.34
N ASP A 4 -5.83 36.80 5.49
CA ASP A 4 -5.74 36.18 6.04
C ASP A 4 -5.25 35.99 6.64
N THR A 5 -5.06 36.27 6.57
CA THR A 5 -4.50 36.32 7.54
C THR A 5 -4.79 35.92 8.76
N THR A 6 -5.41 36.23 8.65
CA THR A 6 -5.87 35.88 9.91
C THR A 6 -5.56 34.50 10.21
N LYS A 7 -5.51 33.76 9.23
CA LYS A 7 -4.98 32.46 9.35
C LYS A 7 -3.51 32.63 9.55
N ALA A 8 -3.04 32.17 10.66
CA ALA A 8 -1.62 32.13 10.91
C ALA A 8 -0.93 31.37 9.80
N SER A 9 0.34 31.54 9.65
CA SER A 9 1.11 30.73 8.74
C SER A 9 0.77 29.29 8.95
N PRO A 10 0.42 28.55 7.90
CA PRO A 10 0.08 27.14 8.08
C PRO A 10 1.25 26.39 8.68
N MET A 11 1.00 25.69 9.77
CA MET A 11 2.05 24.98 10.45
C MET A 11 2.54 23.77 9.65
N PHE A 12 1.64 23.08 8.99
CA PHE A 12 2.00 21.84 8.29
C PHE A 12 1.71 21.83 6.80
N SER A 13 0.93 22.76 6.27
CA SER A 13 0.46 22.64 4.90
C SER A 13 1.58 22.78 3.85
N SER A 14 2.70 23.37 4.22
CA SER A 14 3.83 23.49 3.30
C SER A 14 4.93 22.47 3.57
N ILE A 15 4.72 21.57 4.50
CA ILE A 15 5.71 20.56 4.85
C ILE A 15 5.45 19.32 4.01
N PRO A 16 6.47 18.79 3.30
CA PRO A 16 6.28 17.62 2.43
C PRO A 16 6.23 16.33 3.25
N ALA A 17 5.09 16.11 3.90
CA ALA A 17 4.91 14.94 4.75
C ALA A 17 4.84 13.69 3.90
N PHE A 18 5.20 12.55 4.51
CA PHE A 18 5.11 11.26 3.87
C PHE A 18 4.63 10.24 4.91
N SER A 19 4.09 9.13 4.41
CA SER A 19 3.63 8.04 5.27
C SER A 19 4.73 7.05 5.54
N GLY A 20 4.56 6.27 6.61
CA GLY A 20 5.52 5.23 6.94
C GLY A 20 4.82 4.00 7.49
N PHE A 21 5.48 2.87 7.35
CA PHE A 21 5.00 1.63 7.95
C PHE A 21 6.20 0.76 8.32
N SER A 22 5.98 -0.16 9.24
CA SER A 22 7.06 -1.03 9.69
C SER A 22 7.01 -2.38 8.97
N VAL A 23 8.18 -2.98 8.88
CA VAL A 23 8.34 -4.36 8.38
C VAL A 23 9.33 -5.06 9.30
N ASP A 24 9.35 -6.38 9.23
CA ASP A 24 10.30 -7.15 10.02
C ASP A 24 11.64 -7.34 9.29
N ASP A 25 11.65 -7.30 7.96
CA ASP A 25 12.86 -7.54 7.18
C ASP A 25 12.86 -6.59 5.98
N LEU A 26 13.77 -5.62 6.00
CA LEU A 26 13.85 -4.61 4.94
C LEU A 26 14.29 -5.18 3.61
N ASP A 27 15.13 -6.21 3.61
CA ASP A 27 15.57 -6.82 2.36
C ASP A 27 14.42 -7.52 1.66
N ASP A 28 13.59 -8.24 2.41
CA ASP A 28 12.38 -8.85 1.87
C ASP A 28 11.41 -7.79 1.35
N ALA A 29 11.25 -6.70 2.10
CA ALA A 29 10.38 -5.61 1.67
C ALA A 29 10.89 -4.99 0.37
N GLU A 30 12.19 -4.78 0.26
CA GLU A 30 12.76 -4.19 -0.95
C GLU A 30 12.51 -5.07 -2.17
N ARG A 31 12.71 -6.37 -2.02
CA ARG A 31 12.44 -7.30 -3.11
C ARG A 31 10.96 -7.29 -3.49
N PHE A 32 10.09 -7.26 -2.50
CA PHE A 32 8.66 -7.31 -2.77
C PHE A 32 8.19 -6.02 -3.47
N TYR A 33 8.48 -4.87 -2.91
CA TYR A 33 7.98 -3.61 -3.47
C TYR A 33 8.70 -3.25 -4.77
N GLY A 34 10.01 -3.54 -4.86
CA GLY A 34 10.80 -3.19 -6.02
C GLY A 34 10.69 -4.19 -7.16
N GLU A 35 10.85 -5.48 -6.87
CA GLU A 35 10.89 -6.49 -7.92
C GLU A 35 9.52 -7.08 -8.18
N THR A 36 8.80 -7.48 -7.14
CA THR A 36 7.51 -8.14 -7.33
C THR A 36 6.44 -7.16 -7.79
N LEU A 37 6.33 -6.02 -7.13
CA LEU A 37 5.34 -5.00 -7.51
C LEU A 37 5.85 -4.02 -8.56
N GLY A 38 7.16 -3.94 -8.75
CA GLY A 38 7.73 -3.08 -9.79
C GLY A 38 7.75 -1.61 -9.45
N LEU A 39 7.73 -1.26 -8.16
CA LEU A 39 7.80 0.13 -7.74
C LEU A 39 9.25 0.59 -7.65
N GLU A 40 9.46 1.89 -7.75
CA GLU A 40 10.79 2.45 -7.59
C GLU A 40 11.16 2.47 -6.12
N THR A 41 12.30 1.88 -5.76
CA THR A 41 12.75 1.81 -4.38
C THR A 41 14.18 2.31 -4.25
N SER A 42 14.50 2.84 -3.07
CA SER A 42 15.88 3.22 -2.74
C SER A 42 16.05 3.16 -1.23
N ARG A 43 17.30 3.09 -0.78
CA ARG A 43 17.63 3.17 0.64
C ARG A 43 18.16 4.55 0.93
N ASP A 44 17.71 5.16 2.03
CA ASP A 44 18.23 6.47 2.40
C ASP A 44 19.47 6.30 3.30
N ALA A 45 20.03 7.44 3.73
CA ALA A 45 21.25 7.43 4.52
C ALA A 45 21.09 6.73 5.86
N MET A 46 19.86 6.65 6.37
CA MET A 46 19.56 5.99 7.63
C MET A 46 19.21 4.51 7.44
N GLY A 47 19.17 4.05 6.21
CA GLY A 47 18.85 2.67 5.90
C GLY A 47 17.37 2.37 5.72
N PHE A 48 16.52 3.40 5.79
CA PHE A 48 15.09 3.21 5.55
C PHE A 48 14.83 2.97 4.06
N LEU A 49 13.79 2.22 3.77
CA LEU A 49 13.41 1.93 2.39
C LEU A 49 12.40 2.98 1.92
N ARG A 50 12.75 3.68 0.86
CA ARG A 50 11.85 4.65 0.23
C ARG A 50 11.16 3.96 -0.93
N VAL A 51 9.84 4.01 -0.95
CA VAL A 51 9.05 3.43 -2.03
C VAL A 51 8.32 4.58 -2.72
N THR A 52 8.58 4.77 -4.01
CA THR A 52 7.94 5.82 -4.78
C THR A 52 6.74 5.23 -5.51
N LEU A 53 5.57 5.82 -5.25
CA LEU A 53 4.31 5.36 -5.83
C LEU A 53 4.07 6.03 -7.18
N GLY A 54 3.13 5.47 -7.94
CA GLY A 54 2.80 6.02 -9.26
C GLY A 54 2.30 7.45 -9.24
N SER A 55 1.75 7.89 -8.11
CA SER A 55 1.31 9.27 -7.94
C SER A 55 2.47 10.24 -7.73
N GLY A 56 3.68 9.73 -7.50
CA GLY A 56 4.83 10.54 -7.11
C GLY A 56 5.01 10.63 -5.61
N ALA A 57 4.04 10.17 -4.83
CA ALA A 57 4.16 10.17 -3.38
C ALA A 57 5.18 9.12 -2.94
N VAL A 58 5.79 9.37 -1.79
CA VAL A 58 6.78 8.47 -1.21
C VAL A 58 6.24 7.91 0.09
N VAL A 59 6.38 6.59 0.28
CA VAL A 59 6.17 5.96 1.58
C VAL A 59 7.49 5.39 2.04
N MET A 60 7.69 5.37 3.35
CA MET A 60 8.91 4.82 3.92
C MET A 60 8.61 3.56 4.70
N ALA A 61 9.37 2.51 4.44
CA ALA A 61 9.34 1.30 5.24
C ALA A 61 10.56 1.28 6.15
N TYR A 62 10.35 0.94 7.41
CA TYR A 62 11.45 0.85 8.37
C TYR A 62 11.40 -0.50 9.08
N GLY A 63 12.58 -1.01 9.41
CA GLY A 63 12.68 -2.27 10.12
C GLY A 63 12.36 -2.11 11.59
N LYS A 64 11.57 -3.03 12.12
CA LYS A 64 11.20 -3.00 13.53
C LYS A 64 11.20 -4.42 14.05
N GLN A 65 12.02 -4.69 15.07
CA GLN A 65 12.12 -6.05 15.61
C GLN A 65 10.81 -6.57 16.13
N SER A 66 10.03 -5.70 16.76
CA SER A 66 8.74 -6.08 17.31
C SER A 66 7.61 -5.71 16.36
N HIS A 67 7.86 -5.86 15.06
CA HIS A 67 6.87 -5.51 14.05
C HIS A 67 5.58 -6.31 14.25
N THR A 68 4.47 -5.61 14.21
CA THR A 68 3.13 -6.20 14.19
C THR A 68 2.49 -5.76 12.88
N PRO A 69 2.03 -6.69 12.05
CA PRO A 69 1.42 -6.29 10.77
C PRO A 69 0.20 -5.41 10.99
N ALA A 70 0.02 -4.45 10.10
CA ALA A 70 -1.18 -3.63 10.12
C ALA A 70 -2.38 -4.51 9.77
N SER A 71 -3.46 -4.36 10.53
CA SER A 71 -4.69 -5.08 10.26
C SER A 71 -5.58 -4.34 9.26
N PHE A 72 -5.17 -3.16 8.86
CA PHE A 72 -5.87 -2.31 7.91
C PHE A 72 -5.04 -2.15 6.65
N THR A 73 -5.68 -1.70 5.57
CA THR A 73 -5.00 -1.51 4.29
C THR A 73 -4.07 -0.31 4.36
N ILE A 74 -2.79 -0.53 4.12
CA ILE A 74 -1.79 0.55 4.17
C ILE A 74 -1.57 1.21 2.83
N LEU A 75 -1.80 0.50 1.72
CA LEU A 75 -1.64 1.05 0.38
C LEU A 75 -2.78 0.56 -0.49
N ASN A 76 -3.32 1.48 -1.27
CA ASN A 76 -4.42 1.20 -2.17
C ASN A 76 -4.00 1.53 -3.59
N PHE A 77 -4.16 0.58 -4.50
CA PHE A 77 -3.76 0.74 -5.90
C PHE A 77 -5.02 0.78 -6.77
N PRO A 78 -5.43 1.95 -7.24
CA PRO A 78 -6.55 2.02 -8.19
C PRO A 78 -6.09 1.48 -9.53
N VAL A 79 -6.86 0.57 -10.09
CA VAL A 79 -6.54 -0.07 -11.37
C VAL A 79 -7.78 -0.07 -12.25
N ASP A 80 -7.57 -0.23 -13.55
CA ASP A 80 -8.68 -0.29 -14.49
C ASP A 80 -9.42 -1.62 -14.44
N ASP A 81 -8.68 -2.70 -14.21
CA ASP A 81 -9.21 -4.06 -14.26
C ASP A 81 -8.65 -4.87 -13.09
N VAL A 82 -9.49 -5.08 -12.08
CA VAL A 82 -9.07 -5.79 -10.87
C VAL A 82 -8.76 -7.25 -11.18
N ASP A 83 -9.54 -7.89 -12.06
CA ASP A 83 -9.26 -9.28 -12.44
C ASP A 83 -7.88 -9.42 -13.06
N ALA A 84 -7.53 -8.54 -13.98
CA ALA A 84 -6.21 -8.58 -14.62
C ALA A 84 -5.10 -8.31 -13.61
N ALA A 85 -5.33 -7.39 -12.69
CA ALA A 85 -4.34 -7.06 -11.67
C ALA A 85 -4.11 -8.25 -10.73
N VAL A 86 -5.19 -8.93 -10.33
CA VAL A 86 -5.09 -10.12 -9.48
C VAL A 86 -4.33 -11.23 -10.21
N ASP A 87 -4.67 -11.48 -11.47
CA ASP A 87 -4.00 -12.52 -12.24
C ASP A 87 -2.51 -12.23 -12.39
N ARG A 88 -2.16 -10.98 -12.66
CA ARG A 88 -0.75 -10.60 -12.80
C ARG A 88 0.01 -10.77 -11.49
N ARG A 89 -0.61 -10.39 -10.37
CA ARG A 89 -0.02 -10.58 -9.05
C ARG A 89 0.21 -12.04 -8.75
N ASN A 90 -0.79 -12.86 -9.02
CA ASN A 90 -0.70 -14.29 -8.74
C ASN A 90 0.39 -14.94 -9.58
N SER A 91 0.58 -14.48 -10.80
CA SER A 91 1.65 -15.00 -11.66
C SER A 91 3.04 -14.66 -11.13
N ARG A 92 3.13 -13.69 -10.22
CA ARG A 92 4.39 -13.30 -9.59
C ARG A 92 4.53 -13.89 -8.19
N GLY A 93 3.67 -14.84 -7.84
CA GLY A 93 3.77 -15.54 -6.56
C GLY A 93 3.11 -14.83 -5.38
N VAL A 94 2.39 -13.75 -5.63
CA VAL A 94 1.67 -13.04 -4.57
C VAL A 94 0.24 -13.54 -4.53
N GLU A 95 -0.16 -14.11 -3.41
CA GLU A 95 -1.49 -14.66 -3.29
C GLU A 95 -2.47 -13.59 -2.82
N THR A 96 -3.66 -13.63 -3.39
CA THR A 96 -4.74 -12.75 -2.97
C THR A 96 -5.32 -13.28 -1.68
N LYS A 97 -5.54 -12.36 -0.72
CA LYS A 97 -6.14 -12.74 0.55
C LYS A 97 -7.64 -12.95 0.35
N ILE A 98 -8.12 -14.09 0.79
CA ILE A 98 -9.54 -14.43 0.68
C ILE A 98 -10.17 -14.35 2.06
N TYR A 99 -11.24 -13.59 2.16
CA TYR A 99 -11.97 -13.41 3.42
C TYR A 99 -13.21 -14.30 3.40
N PRO A 100 -13.24 -15.36 4.23
CA PRO A 100 -14.39 -16.27 4.20
C PRO A 100 -15.52 -15.88 5.14
N ASP A 101 -15.41 -14.78 5.87
CA ASP A 101 -16.41 -14.46 6.87
C ASP A 101 -17.56 -13.64 6.30
N ASP A 102 -18.57 -13.40 7.14
CA ASP A 102 -19.81 -12.75 6.70
C ASP A 102 -19.66 -11.27 6.42
N LYS A 103 -18.64 -10.64 6.98
CA LYS A 103 -18.48 -9.20 6.85
C LYS A 103 -17.88 -8.81 5.52
N ILE A 104 -17.00 -9.64 5.01
CA ILE A 104 -16.34 -9.40 3.71
C ILE A 104 -16.43 -10.69 2.93
N THR A 105 -17.22 -10.68 1.86
CA THR A 105 -17.37 -11.83 1.00
C THR A 105 -16.54 -11.65 -0.27
N THR A 106 -15.58 -12.52 -0.49
CA THR A 106 -14.77 -12.51 -1.68
C THR A 106 -15.06 -13.73 -2.54
N ASP A 107 -14.86 -13.60 -3.84
CA ASP A 107 -15.04 -14.74 -4.76
C ASP A 107 -13.81 -15.66 -4.72
N ALA A 108 -13.77 -16.64 -5.62
CA ALA A 108 -12.68 -17.61 -5.66
C ALA A 108 -11.33 -16.98 -5.95
N LYS A 109 -11.31 -15.82 -6.58
CA LYS A 109 -10.08 -15.07 -6.86
C LYS A 109 -9.75 -14.08 -5.74
N GLY A 110 -10.56 -14.02 -4.69
CA GLY A 110 -10.35 -13.09 -3.59
C GLY A 110 -10.86 -11.69 -3.86
N ILE A 111 -11.76 -11.52 -4.82
CA ILE A 111 -12.27 -10.20 -5.18
C ILE A 111 -13.63 -10.00 -4.53
N MET A 112 -13.78 -8.90 -3.80
CA MET A 112 -15.07 -8.49 -3.27
C MET A 112 -15.81 -7.71 -4.34
N ARG A 113 -17.02 -8.16 -4.67
CA ARG A 113 -17.82 -7.55 -5.73
C ARG A 113 -19.19 -7.16 -5.18
N GLY A 114 -19.82 -6.21 -5.86
CA GLY A 114 -21.21 -5.85 -5.59
C GLY A 114 -21.43 -4.91 -4.43
N ARG A 115 -20.37 -4.36 -3.87
CA ARG A 115 -20.46 -3.40 -2.76
C ARG A 115 -19.72 -2.13 -3.06
N GLY A 116 -19.85 -1.62 -4.27
CA GLY A 116 -19.07 -0.50 -4.75
C GLY A 116 -17.98 -1.00 -5.66
N PRO A 117 -16.79 -0.41 -5.66
CA PRO A 117 -15.72 -0.88 -6.53
C PRO A 117 -15.32 -2.31 -6.17
N ASP A 118 -14.91 -3.06 -7.18
CA ASP A 118 -14.30 -4.36 -6.93
C ASP A 118 -12.99 -4.15 -6.19
N ILE A 119 -12.73 -4.96 -5.17
CA ILE A 119 -11.53 -4.82 -4.34
C ILE A 119 -10.94 -6.21 -4.08
N ALA A 120 -9.62 -6.31 -4.18
CA ALA A 120 -8.90 -7.52 -3.79
C ALA A 120 -7.75 -7.14 -2.88
N TRP A 121 -7.55 -7.89 -1.81
CA TRP A 121 -6.51 -7.64 -0.83
C TRP A 121 -5.39 -8.65 -0.95
N PHE A 122 -4.20 -8.23 -0.57
CA PHE A 122 -3.03 -9.10 -0.50
C PHE A 122 -2.11 -8.57 0.60
N THR A 123 -1.07 -9.33 0.92
CA THR A 123 -0.15 -8.93 1.97
C THR A 123 1.27 -8.83 1.43
N ASP A 124 2.06 -7.96 2.07
CA ASP A 124 3.49 -7.96 1.82
C ASP A 124 4.15 -9.07 2.67
N PRO A 125 5.48 -9.29 2.52
CA PRO A 125 6.13 -10.36 3.31
C PRO A 125 6.04 -10.17 4.81
N ALA A 126 5.85 -8.94 5.27
CA ALA A 126 5.73 -8.64 6.71
C ALA A 126 4.29 -8.75 7.19
N GLY A 127 3.35 -9.12 6.32
CA GLY A 127 1.95 -9.29 6.69
C GLY A 127 1.11 -8.04 6.62
N ASN A 128 1.68 -6.91 6.20
CA ASN A 128 0.89 -5.68 6.02
C ASN A 128 -0.10 -5.85 4.86
N VAL A 129 -1.25 -5.22 4.97
CA VAL A 129 -2.34 -5.42 4.02
C VAL A 129 -2.35 -4.33 2.96
N LEU A 130 -2.42 -4.76 1.70
CA LEU A 130 -2.52 -3.87 0.55
C LEU A 130 -3.79 -4.23 -0.23
N ALA A 131 -4.23 -3.33 -1.10
CA ALA A 131 -5.43 -3.57 -1.90
C ALA A 131 -5.26 -3.04 -3.32
N VAL A 132 -5.87 -3.75 -4.28
CA VAL A 132 -6.14 -3.21 -5.61
C VAL A 132 -7.66 -3.02 -5.71
N PHE A 133 -8.09 -1.96 -6.33
CA PHE A 133 -9.52 -1.71 -6.46
C PHE A 133 -9.81 -1.01 -7.77
N SER A 134 -11.05 -1.13 -8.23
CA SER A 134 -11.43 -0.53 -9.51
C SER A 134 -11.49 0.98 -9.38
N ALA A 135 -10.88 1.68 -10.34
CA ALA A 135 -10.73 3.14 -10.29
C ALA A 135 -12.03 3.88 -10.54
N GLU A 136 -13.07 3.18 -10.94
CA GLU A 136 -14.36 3.81 -11.22
C GLU A 136 -15.13 4.05 -9.97
#